data_66ed6117aee3d71926f011cc5f8d1863
#
_entry.id   66ed6117aee3d71926f011cc5f8d1863
#
_cell.length_a   1.000
_cell.length_b   1.000
_cell.length_c   1.000
_cell.angle_alpha   90.00
_cell.angle_beta   90.00
_cell.angle_gamma   90.00
#
_symmetry.space_group_name_H-M   'P 1'
#
loop_
_entity.id
_entity.type
_entity.pdbx_description
1 polymer ?
#
loop_
_entity_poly.entity_id
_entity_poly.type
_entity_poly.pdbx_seq_one_letter_code
_entity_poly.pdbx_strand_id
1 'polypeptide(L)'
;MTMSLDEVREILTEMAEGDDFIQVVPEFFCPEVVGHNDVKLGVMCCLVNQWDTPDGRDRINILLKGQPGCGKTIFIDHLRDRWGALYLSGDAKKSSLKGDGRRSDGGIRLFAKYNGGIVAHDEIEEFSDINTLRDIMENGRYVDAIGGKYEEFEAQIRYVAAANDISKVPKPILSRFDLVYHFDMPSVEDSIRIAQYLIAGVKNLETTDEMIYAYISTAMNIDPVIRPRDIDGLDAKVKPFADHFESINEGKSGRWIKSILRIAKALTRLKLKDEVTAVEIEEAIEMKTASDKQLEIPFD
;
A
#
# COMPACT_ATOMS: atom_id res chain seq x y z
N MET A 1 12.62 9.02 -29.58
CA MET A 1 11.33 8.69 -30.22
C MET A 1 10.38 8.54 -29.05
N THR A 2 9.56 9.54 -28.79
CA THR A 2 8.57 9.50 -27.69
C THR A 2 7.40 8.65 -28.16
N MET A 3 7.12 7.57 -27.46
CA MET A 3 5.93 6.76 -27.71
C MET A 3 4.67 7.57 -27.43
N SER A 4 3.64 7.38 -28.23
CA SER A 4 2.34 7.98 -27.95
C SER A 4 1.68 7.30 -26.74
N LEU A 5 0.75 8.01 -26.07
CA LEU A 5 0.00 7.43 -24.94
C LEU A 5 -0.80 6.15 -25.35
N ASP A 6 -1.24 6.08 -26.60
CA ASP A 6 -1.98 4.92 -27.10
C ASP A 6 -1.04 3.71 -27.30
N GLU A 7 0.18 3.90 -27.81
CA GLU A 7 1.20 2.84 -27.92
C GLU A 7 1.61 2.31 -26.53
N VAL A 8 1.78 3.23 -25.56
CA VAL A 8 2.08 2.85 -24.17
C VAL A 8 0.93 2.03 -23.58
N ARG A 9 -0.31 2.44 -23.81
CA ARG A 9 -1.49 1.74 -23.31
C ARG A 9 -1.61 0.35 -23.91
N GLU A 10 -1.34 0.19 -25.21
CA GLU A 10 -1.38 -1.11 -25.90
C GLU A 10 -0.35 -2.08 -25.31
N ILE A 11 0.91 -1.64 -25.13
CA ILE A 11 1.97 -2.45 -24.52
C ILE A 11 1.60 -2.85 -23.08
N LEU A 12 1.11 -1.89 -22.28
CA LEU A 12 0.74 -2.16 -20.90
C LEU A 12 -0.47 -3.10 -20.80
N THR A 13 -1.40 -3.02 -21.75
CA THR A 13 -2.55 -3.93 -21.84
C THR A 13 -2.08 -5.35 -22.19
N GLU A 14 -1.19 -5.49 -23.17
CA GLU A 14 -0.58 -6.79 -23.52
C GLU A 14 0.18 -7.39 -22.33
N MET A 15 0.94 -6.57 -21.59
CA MET A 15 1.62 -7.00 -20.38
C MET A 15 0.64 -7.41 -19.27
N ALA A 16 -0.47 -6.70 -19.11
CA ALA A 16 -1.49 -6.98 -18.10
C ALA A 16 -2.28 -8.27 -18.39
N GLU A 17 -2.41 -8.65 -19.65
CA GLU A 17 -3.06 -9.89 -20.08
C GLU A 17 -2.13 -11.10 -20.03
N GLY A 18 -0.81 -10.88 -19.90
CA GLY A 18 0.19 -11.94 -19.86
C GLY A 18 0.16 -12.73 -18.54
N ASP A 19 0.44 -14.03 -18.63
CA ASP A 19 0.52 -14.92 -17.45
C ASP A 19 1.62 -14.49 -16.47
N ASP A 20 2.62 -13.74 -16.94
CA ASP A 20 3.77 -13.27 -16.17
C ASP A 20 3.57 -11.86 -15.54
N PHE A 21 2.37 -11.30 -15.60
CA PHE A 21 2.08 -9.94 -15.14
C PHE A 21 2.69 -9.62 -13.76
N ILE A 22 2.44 -10.50 -12.77
CA ILE A 22 2.91 -10.32 -11.39
C ILE A 22 4.44 -10.25 -11.30
N GLN A 23 5.14 -10.90 -12.22
CA GLN A 23 6.60 -10.97 -12.22
C GLN A 23 7.25 -9.80 -12.98
N VAL A 24 6.63 -9.36 -14.05
CA VAL A 24 7.25 -8.42 -15.00
C VAL A 24 6.92 -6.97 -14.68
N VAL A 25 5.66 -6.63 -14.47
CA VAL A 25 5.25 -5.22 -14.30
C VAL A 25 5.87 -4.55 -13.06
N PRO A 26 6.02 -5.22 -11.91
CA PRO A 26 6.68 -4.62 -10.75
C PRO A 26 8.15 -4.24 -10.97
N GLU A 27 8.86 -4.86 -11.92
CA GLU A 27 10.25 -4.50 -12.20
C GLU A 27 10.41 -3.05 -12.68
N PHE A 28 9.37 -2.52 -13.34
CA PHE A 28 9.36 -1.14 -13.83
C PHE A 28 8.98 -0.12 -12.75
N PHE A 29 8.42 -0.57 -11.64
CA PHE A 29 8.06 0.32 -10.52
C PHE A 29 9.24 0.46 -9.56
N CYS A 30 9.60 1.70 -9.19
CA CYS A 30 10.73 2.01 -8.32
C CYS A 30 12.01 1.27 -8.72
N PRO A 31 12.55 1.49 -9.91
CA PRO A 31 13.70 0.75 -10.45
C PRO A 31 14.98 0.98 -9.65
N GLU A 32 15.03 2.02 -8.80
CA GLU A 32 16.13 2.31 -7.87
C GLU A 32 16.28 1.22 -6.79
N VAL A 33 15.18 0.53 -6.47
CA VAL A 33 15.17 -0.62 -5.57
C VAL A 33 15.26 -1.90 -6.40
N VAL A 34 16.40 -2.55 -6.36
CA VAL A 34 16.66 -3.80 -7.08
C VAL A 34 15.96 -4.96 -6.37
N GLY A 35 15.24 -5.79 -7.11
CA GLY A 35 14.46 -6.89 -6.54
C GLY A 35 13.17 -6.41 -5.83
N HIS A 36 12.75 -7.13 -4.81
CA HIS A 36 11.56 -6.81 -4.01
C HIS A 36 10.28 -6.64 -4.86
N ASN A 37 10.09 -7.48 -5.89
CA ASN A 37 8.94 -7.39 -6.81
C ASN A 37 7.60 -7.59 -6.07
N ASP A 38 7.58 -8.40 -5.02
CA ASP A 38 6.45 -8.59 -4.12
C ASP A 38 6.04 -7.29 -3.39
N VAL A 39 7.03 -6.55 -2.89
CA VAL A 39 6.82 -5.23 -2.27
C VAL A 39 6.29 -4.23 -3.29
N LYS A 40 6.92 -4.19 -4.46
CA LYS A 40 6.54 -3.28 -5.55
C LYS A 40 5.10 -3.54 -5.98
N LEU A 41 4.73 -4.79 -6.19
CA LEU A 41 3.35 -5.19 -6.51
C LEU A 41 2.38 -4.77 -5.41
N GLY A 42 2.72 -5.01 -4.14
CA GLY A 42 1.90 -4.59 -3.01
C GLY A 42 1.67 -3.08 -2.97
N VAL A 43 2.72 -2.28 -3.23
CA VAL A 43 2.57 -0.83 -3.27
C VAL A 43 1.78 -0.38 -4.51
N MET A 44 1.94 -1.01 -5.66
CA MET A 44 1.08 -0.76 -6.82
C MET A 44 -0.40 -1.05 -6.49
N CYS A 45 -0.70 -2.14 -5.78
CA CYS A 45 -2.04 -2.41 -5.25
C CYS A 45 -2.55 -1.29 -4.32
N CYS A 46 -1.68 -0.74 -3.47
CA CYS A 46 -2.02 0.41 -2.64
C CYS A 46 -2.31 1.64 -3.49
N LEU A 47 -1.55 1.88 -4.56
CA LEU A 47 -1.72 3.06 -5.42
C LEU A 47 -3.04 3.06 -6.18
N VAL A 48 -3.50 1.92 -6.69
CA VAL A 48 -4.75 1.84 -7.48
C VAL A 48 -6.02 1.90 -6.65
N ASN A 49 -5.96 1.64 -5.34
CA ASN A 49 -7.12 1.70 -4.44
C ASN A 49 -7.21 3.06 -3.74
N GLN A 50 -7.62 4.09 -4.46
CA GLN A 50 -7.58 5.48 -3.99
C GLN A 50 -8.66 5.83 -2.97
N TRP A 51 -9.90 5.40 -3.20
CA TRP A 51 -11.07 5.79 -2.41
C TRP A 51 -11.74 4.61 -1.75
N ASP A 52 -12.37 4.86 -0.60
CA ASP A 52 -13.26 3.90 0.02
C ASP A 52 -14.57 3.79 -0.79
N THR A 53 -15.13 2.61 -0.82
CA THR A 53 -16.40 2.33 -1.48
C THR A 53 -17.56 2.47 -0.50
N PRO A 54 -18.83 2.55 -0.95
CA PRO A 54 -19.99 2.52 -0.06
C PRO A 54 -20.02 1.30 0.88
N ASP A 55 -19.43 0.19 0.45
CA ASP A 55 -19.36 -1.06 1.22
C ASP A 55 -18.27 -1.05 2.29
N GLY A 56 -17.43 -0.02 2.32
CA GLY A 56 -16.39 0.16 3.33
C GLY A 56 -15.04 0.57 2.77
N ARG A 57 -13.99 0.43 3.60
CA ARG A 57 -12.63 0.77 3.24
C ARG A 57 -12.13 -0.11 2.09
N ASP A 58 -11.70 0.50 0.98
CA ASP A 58 -11.03 -0.16 -0.15
C ASP A 58 -9.52 0.11 -0.19
N ARG A 59 -9.06 1.18 0.47
CA ARG A 59 -7.65 1.57 0.59
C ARG A 59 -6.83 0.48 1.28
N ILE A 60 -5.64 0.22 0.74
CA ILE A 60 -4.65 -0.73 1.28
C ILE A 60 -3.58 0.04 2.04
N ASN A 61 -3.23 -0.43 3.24
CA ASN A 61 -2.13 0.10 4.04
C ASN A 61 -0.97 -0.90 4.04
N ILE A 62 0.26 -0.39 3.88
CA ILE A 62 1.47 -1.21 3.74
C ILE A 62 2.51 -0.83 4.78
N LEU A 63 3.15 -1.84 5.37
CA LEU A 63 4.29 -1.69 6.25
C LEU A 63 5.53 -2.36 5.66
N LEU A 64 6.59 -1.59 5.53
CA LEU A 64 7.91 -2.03 5.14
C LEU A 64 8.78 -2.18 6.39
N LYS A 65 9.17 -3.39 6.77
CA LYS A 65 10.05 -3.63 7.92
C LYS A 65 11.43 -4.09 7.47
N GLY A 66 12.45 -3.80 8.24
CA GLY A 66 13.82 -4.27 7.97
C GLY A 66 14.86 -3.44 8.69
N GLN A 67 16.09 -3.91 8.70
CA GLN A 67 17.18 -3.21 9.36
C GLN A 67 17.49 -1.86 8.68
N PRO A 68 18.11 -0.91 9.39
CA PRO A 68 18.63 0.30 8.77
C PRO A 68 19.58 -0.02 7.61
N GLY A 69 19.45 0.71 6.50
CA GLY A 69 20.32 0.54 5.33
C GLY A 69 19.86 -0.51 4.30
N CYS A 70 18.74 -1.20 4.51
CA CYS A 70 18.25 -2.19 3.54
C CYS A 70 17.47 -1.59 2.34
N GLY A 71 17.29 -0.27 2.24
CA GLY A 71 16.68 0.38 1.08
C GLY A 71 15.25 0.90 1.29
N LYS A 72 14.64 0.74 2.48
CA LYS A 72 13.27 1.23 2.76
C LYS A 72 13.10 2.71 2.48
N THR A 73 14.05 3.54 2.93
CA THR A 73 14.00 5.00 2.75
C THR A 73 14.05 5.38 1.27
N ILE A 74 14.79 4.64 0.42
CA ILE A 74 14.79 4.87 -1.03
C ILE A 74 13.38 4.68 -1.59
N PHE A 75 12.66 3.67 -1.12
CA PHE A 75 11.28 3.40 -1.53
C PHE A 75 10.32 4.50 -1.06
N ILE A 76 10.47 4.97 0.19
CA ILE A 76 9.70 6.11 0.75
C ILE A 76 9.98 7.40 -0.03
N ASP A 77 11.24 7.67 -0.37
CA ASP A 77 11.64 8.83 -1.17
C ASP A 77 11.07 8.75 -2.59
N HIS A 78 11.09 7.59 -3.23
CA HIS A 78 10.45 7.38 -4.54
C HIS A 78 8.95 7.74 -4.50
N LEU A 79 8.22 7.31 -3.47
CA LEU A 79 6.81 7.68 -3.31
C LEU A 79 6.62 9.20 -3.14
N ARG A 80 7.50 9.86 -2.38
CA ARG A 80 7.48 11.31 -2.23
C ARG A 80 7.74 12.03 -3.55
N ASP A 81 8.81 11.67 -4.22
CA ASP A 81 9.37 12.44 -5.33
C ASP A 81 8.66 12.15 -6.66
N ARG A 82 8.16 10.94 -6.85
CA ARG A 82 7.49 10.51 -8.10
C ARG A 82 5.97 10.46 -7.99
N TRP A 83 5.44 10.17 -6.80
CA TRP A 83 3.99 9.99 -6.59
C TRP A 83 3.36 11.10 -5.77
N GLY A 84 4.11 12.13 -5.38
CA GLY A 84 3.61 13.25 -4.62
C GLY A 84 3.10 12.87 -3.23
N ALA A 85 3.65 11.81 -2.64
CA ALA A 85 3.25 11.38 -1.30
C ALA A 85 3.61 12.44 -0.26
N LEU A 86 2.73 12.62 0.73
CA LEU A 86 3.07 13.34 1.94
C LEU A 86 4.12 12.56 2.70
N TYR A 87 5.34 13.09 2.74
CA TYR A 87 6.41 12.50 3.54
C TYR A 87 6.23 12.85 5.02
N LEU A 88 6.33 11.85 5.87
CA LEU A 88 6.38 11.99 7.32
C LEU A 88 7.64 11.30 7.85
N SER A 89 8.31 11.96 8.80
CA SER A 89 9.34 11.34 9.62
C SER A 89 8.75 10.89 10.96
N GLY A 90 9.44 10.03 11.69
CA GLY A 90 8.97 9.53 12.98
C GLY A 90 8.70 10.63 14.02
N ASP A 91 9.38 11.78 13.92
CA ASP A 91 9.20 12.95 14.80
C ASP A 91 8.06 13.90 14.35
N ALA A 92 7.25 13.53 13.37
CA ALA A 92 6.16 14.36 12.86
C ALA A 92 5.19 14.78 13.96
N LYS A 93 4.90 16.09 14.02
CA LYS A 93 4.10 16.66 15.12
C LYS A 93 2.61 16.54 14.82
N LYS A 94 1.84 16.08 15.80
CA LYS A 94 0.38 16.00 15.77
C LYS A 94 -0.28 17.30 15.29
N SER A 95 0.16 18.46 15.79
CA SER A 95 -0.40 19.76 15.46
C SER A 95 -0.27 20.12 13.96
N SER A 96 0.74 19.61 13.28
CA SER A 96 0.88 19.78 11.84
C SER A 96 -0.03 18.85 11.05
N LEU A 97 -0.26 17.65 11.56
CA LEU A 97 -1.00 16.60 10.87
C LEU A 97 -2.52 16.77 11.00
N LYS A 98 -3.02 16.94 12.22
CA LYS A 98 -4.45 17.14 12.53
C LYS A 98 -4.90 18.59 12.49
N GLY A 99 -4.03 19.50 12.86
CA GLY A 99 -4.32 20.89 13.17
C GLY A 99 -4.02 21.25 14.61
N ASP A 100 -4.10 22.53 14.93
CA ASP A 100 -3.92 23.07 16.27
C ASP A 100 -5.21 23.78 16.71
N GLY A 101 -5.96 23.13 17.56
CA GLY A 101 -7.23 23.66 18.11
C GLY A 101 -7.13 24.96 18.90
N ARG A 102 -5.88 25.42 19.24
CA ARG A 102 -5.63 26.70 19.89
C ARG A 102 -5.65 27.86 18.88
N ARG A 103 -5.48 27.56 17.59
CA ARG A 103 -5.52 28.57 16.51
C ARG A 103 -6.95 28.72 16.02
N SER A 104 -7.38 29.95 15.82
CA SER A 104 -8.72 30.27 15.30
C SER A 104 -8.97 29.71 13.90
N ASP A 105 -7.90 29.55 13.09
CA ASP A 105 -7.92 28.95 11.76
C ASP A 105 -7.72 27.42 11.77
N GLY A 106 -7.51 26.83 12.97
CA GLY A 106 -7.25 25.41 13.15
C GLY A 106 -5.88 24.93 12.65
N GLY A 107 -5.05 25.80 12.10
CA GLY A 107 -3.72 25.48 11.59
C GLY A 107 -3.69 24.63 10.33
N ILE A 108 -2.51 24.12 9.99
CA ILE A 108 -2.30 23.24 8.84
C ILE A 108 -2.83 21.83 9.20
N ARG A 109 -3.72 21.30 8.38
CA ARG A 109 -4.29 19.95 8.54
C ARG A 109 -3.81 19.08 7.40
N LEU A 110 -2.57 18.59 7.51
CA LEU A 110 -1.93 17.87 6.40
C LEU A 110 -2.73 16.63 5.99
N PHE A 111 -3.26 15.86 6.94
CA PHE A 111 -4.05 14.68 6.59
C PHE A 111 -5.32 15.02 5.80
N ALA A 112 -6.06 16.06 6.20
CA ALA A 112 -7.24 16.49 5.45
C ALA A 112 -6.86 17.09 4.09
N LYS A 113 -5.74 17.80 4.00
CA LYS A 113 -5.21 18.33 2.74
C LYS A 113 -4.83 17.25 1.74
N TYR A 114 -4.36 16.09 2.25
CA TYR A 114 -3.96 14.95 1.44
C TYR A 114 -5.08 13.89 1.33
N ASN A 115 -6.34 14.28 1.55
CA ASN A 115 -7.47 13.38 1.34
C ASN A 115 -7.46 12.82 -0.09
N GLY A 116 -7.55 11.49 -0.25
CA GLY A 116 -7.34 10.78 -1.51
C GLY A 116 -5.88 10.60 -1.93
N GLY A 117 -4.94 11.14 -1.15
CA GLY A 117 -3.50 11.08 -1.42
C GLY A 117 -2.79 9.85 -0.84
N ILE A 118 -1.47 9.92 -0.86
CA ILE A 118 -0.57 8.92 -0.30
C ILE A 118 0.17 9.56 0.86
N VAL A 119 0.37 8.82 1.94
CA VAL A 119 1.32 9.14 3.01
C VAL A 119 2.44 8.12 2.99
N ALA A 120 3.67 8.61 2.87
CA ALA A 120 4.90 7.86 2.98
C ALA A 120 5.55 8.22 4.32
N HIS A 121 5.52 7.29 5.28
CA HIS A 121 5.95 7.54 6.66
C HIS A 121 7.19 6.72 6.98
N ASP A 122 8.32 7.39 7.18
CA ASP A 122 9.55 6.75 7.62
C ASP A 122 9.63 6.71 9.15
N GLU A 123 10.18 5.64 9.71
CA GLU A 123 10.35 5.43 11.16
C GLU A 123 9.04 5.55 11.96
N ILE A 124 7.98 4.87 11.49
CA ILE A 124 6.65 4.93 12.13
C ILE A 124 6.68 4.53 13.61
N GLU A 125 7.64 3.73 14.05
CA GLU A 125 7.84 3.33 15.44
C GLU A 125 8.12 4.49 16.39
N GLU A 126 8.61 5.62 15.89
CA GLU A 126 8.87 6.83 16.66
C GLU A 126 7.66 7.78 16.73
N PHE A 127 6.60 7.48 15.97
CA PHE A 127 5.43 8.35 15.90
C PHE A 127 4.53 8.24 17.14
N SER A 128 4.21 9.38 17.75
CA SER A 128 3.52 9.43 19.05
C SER A 128 1.99 9.50 19.00
N ASP A 129 1.39 9.94 17.89
CA ASP A 129 -0.08 10.11 17.79
C ASP A 129 -0.82 8.91 17.20
N ILE A 130 -0.70 7.80 17.87
CA ILE A 130 -1.24 6.50 17.46
C ILE A 130 -2.77 6.52 17.29
N ASN A 131 -3.50 7.27 18.13
CA ASN A 131 -4.97 7.28 18.06
C ASN A 131 -5.47 7.92 16.76
N THR A 132 -4.89 9.04 16.36
CA THR A 132 -5.24 9.69 15.09
C THR A 132 -4.92 8.80 13.91
N LEU A 133 -3.74 8.19 13.92
CA LEU A 133 -3.33 7.29 12.86
C LEU A 133 -4.28 6.09 12.74
N ARG A 134 -4.70 5.53 13.87
CA ARG A 134 -5.67 4.45 13.92
C ARG A 134 -6.98 4.81 13.23
N ASP A 135 -7.52 5.98 13.51
CA ASP A 135 -8.81 6.41 12.97
C ASP A 135 -8.71 6.68 11.46
N ILE A 136 -7.64 7.30 11.00
CA ILE A 136 -7.36 7.55 9.58
C ILE A 136 -7.21 6.25 8.80
N MET A 137 -6.39 5.33 9.30
CA MET A 137 -6.15 4.04 8.64
C MET A 137 -7.40 3.17 8.55
N GLU A 138 -8.28 3.20 9.55
CA GLU A 138 -9.52 2.41 9.59
C GLU A 138 -10.66 3.11 8.84
N ASN A 139 -10.96 4.35 9.25
CA ASN A 139 -12.19 5.03 8.87
C ASN A 139 -12.01 6.10 7.79
N GLY A 140 -10.77 6.44 7.41
CA GLY A 140 -10.49 7.50 6.46
C GLY A 140 -10.91 8.89 6.91
N ARG A 141 -11.01 9.10 8.23
CA ARG A 141 -11.43 10.37 8.84
C ARG A 141 -10.90 10.50 10.26
N TYR A 142 -10.89 11.70 10.77
CA TYR A 142 -10.55 11.98 12.17
C TYR A 142 -11.36 13.16 12.69
N VAL A 143 -11.49 13.23 14.01
CA VAL A 143 -12.16 14.34 14.71
C VAL A 143 -11.12 15.21 15.39
N ASP A 144 -11.27 16.52 15.25
CA ASP A 144 -10.46 17.50 15.98
C ASP A 144 -11.32 18.56 16.65
N ALA A 145 -10.79 19.17 17.72
CA ALA A 145 -11.46 20.22 18.45
C ALA A 145 -10.96 21.61 18.00
N ILE A 146 -11.82 22.43 17.44
CA ILE A 146 -11.51 23.78 16.96
C ILE A 146 -12.42 24.78 17.65
N GLY A 147 -11.82 25.74 18.38
CA GLY A 147 -12.60 26.78 19.04
C GLY A 147 -13.70 26.27 19.98
N GLY A 148 -13.51 25.10 20.59
CA GLY A 148 -14.49 24.46 21.47
C GLY A 148 -15.58 23.67 20.76
N LYS A 149 -15.50 23.51 19.44
CA LYS A 149 -16.37 22.63 18.64
C LYS A 149 -15.59 21.44 18.12
N TYR A 150 -16.26 20.28 18.04
CA TYR A 150 -15.72 19.09 17.38
C TYR A 150 -16.10 19.14 15.91
N GLU A 151 -15.10 19.02 15.05
CA GLU A 151 -15.26 18.93 13.62
C GLU A 151 -14.65 17.63 13.09
N GLU A 152 -15.34 16.99 12.16
CA GLU A 152 -14.86 15.78 11.48
C GLU A 152 -14.21 16.17 10.15
N PHE A 153 -13.05 15.57 9.86
CA PHE A 153 -12.26 15.80 8.66
C PHE A 153 -12.07 14.48 7.93
N GLU A 154 -12.34 14.47 6.63
CA GLU A 154 -11.99 13.36 5.78
C GLU A 154 -10.48 13.30 5.56
N ALA A 155 -9.95 12.09 5.60
CA ALA A 155 -8.56 11.75 5.39
C ALA A 155 -8.46 10.32 4.84
N GLN A 156 -9.07 10.08 3.69
CA GLN A 156 -8.98 8.81 2.98
C GLN A 156 -7.59 8.69 2.35
N ILE A 157 -6.63 8.25 3.14
CA ILE A 157 -5.21 8.24 2.80
C ILE A 157 -4.77 6.81 2.58
N ARG A 158 -4.03 6.57 1.50
CA ARG A 158 -3.25 5.35 1.28
C ARG A 158 -1.98 5.47 2.11
N TYR A 159 -1.71 4.50 2.96
CA TYR A 159 -0.65 4.62 3.94
C TYR A 159 0.45 3.59 3.69
N VAL A 160 1.65 4.08 3.37
CA VAL A 160 2.86 3.27 3.24
C VAL A 160 3.84 3.72 4.31
N ALA A 161 4.17 2.82 5.23
CA ALA A 161 5.07 3.12 6.35
C ALA A 161 6.31 2.24 6.30
N ALA A 162 7.42 2.77 6.83
CA ALA A 162 8.65 2.02 7.08
C ALA A 162 8.93 1.95 8.58
N ALA A 163 9.44 0.82 9.04
CA ALA A 163 9.87 0.59 10.42
C ALA A 163 11.18 -0.18 10.48
N ASN A 164 12.07 0.22 11.38
CA ASN A 164 13.29 -0.53 11.69
C ASN A 164 13.03 -1.60 12.76
N ASP A 165 12.11 -1.32 13.68
CA ASP A 165 11.74 -2.20 14.78
C ASP A 165 10.22 -2.24 14.97
N ILE A 166 9.58 -3.26 14.41
CA ILE A 166 8.11 -3.42 14.51
C ILE A 166 7.64 -3.71 15.95
N SER A 167 8.52 -4.16 16.85
CA SER A 167 8.14 -4.42 18.24
C SER A 167 7.73 -3.15 18.98
N LYS A 168 8.19 -1.99 18.52
CA LYS A 168 7.83 -0.67 19.03
C LYS A 168 6.54 -0.13 18.44
N VAL A 169 6.08 -0.67 17.31
CA VAL A 169 4.83 -0.25 16.70
C VAL A 169 3.65 -0.88 17.46
N PRO A 170 2.71 -0.08 18.00
CA PRO A 170 1.61 -0.63 18.77
C PRO A 170 0.75 -1.63 18.00
N LYS A 171 0.40 -2.75 18.63
CA LYS A 171 -0.44 -3.81 18.02
C LYS A 171 -1.72 -3.29 17.32
N PRO A 172 -2.45 -2.28 17.87
CA PRO A 172 -3.61 -1.72 17.19
C PRO A 172 -3.30 -1.06 15.84
N ILE A 173 -2.09 -0.56 15.63
CA ILE A 173 -1.63 -0.02 14.35
C ILE A 173 -1.19 -1.14 13.42
N LEU A 174 -0.38 -2.08 13.91
CA LEU A 174 0.06 -3.24 13.12
C LEU A 174 -1.12 -3.99 12.50
N SER A 175 -2.21 -4.18 13.25
CA SER A 175 -3.42 -4.86 12.77
C SER A 175 -4.18 -4.11 11.67
N ARG A 176 -3.77 -2.91 11.29
CA ARG A 176 -4.40 -2.08 10.24
C ARG A 176 -3.61 -2.04 8.94
N PHE A 177 -2.42 -2.62 8.96
CA PHE A 177 -1.70 -2.86 7.73
C PHE A 177 -2.28 -4.11 7.04
N ASP A 178 -2.62 -3.96 5.79
CA ASP A 178 -3.16 -5.05 4.98
C ASP A 178 -2.03 -5.96 4.50
N LEU A 179 -0.88 -5.37 4.19
CA LEU A 179 0.33 -6.06 3.76
C LEU A 179 1.55 -5.58 4.57
N VAL A 180 2.40 -6.52 4.93
CA VAL A 180 3.67 -6.27 5.61
C VAL A 180 4.77 -6.97 4.83
N TYR A 181 5.84 -6.26 4.54
CA TYR A 181 6.96 -6.78 3.78
C TYR A 181 8.26 -6.60 4.54
N HIS A 182 9.10 -7.60 4.50
CA HIS A 182 10.44 -7.55 5.05
C HIS A 182 11.43 -7.14 3.96
N PHE A 183 12.20 -6.12 4.24
CA PHE A 183 13.36 -5.73 3.44
C PHE A 183 14.59 -6.40 4.02
N ASP A 184 15.09 -7.39 3.31
CA ASP A 184 16.37 -8.02 3.62
C ASP A 184 17.53 -7.11 3.23
N MET A 185 18.66 -7.32 3.87
CA MET A 185 19.91 -6.70 3.39
C MET A 185 20.23 -7.23 2.00
N PRO A 186 20.65 -6.38 1.06
CA PRO A 186 20.91 -6.80 -0.30
C PRO A 186 21.96 -7.91 -0.34
N SER A 187 21.70 -8.95 -1.11
CA SER A 187 22.67 -10.01 -1.39
C SER A 187 23.90 -9.45 -2.15
N VAL A 188 24.94 -10.24 -2.29
CA VAL A 188 26.11 -9.85 -3.09
C VAL A 188 25.69 -9.59 -4.55
N GLU A 189 24.79 -10.41 -5.08
CA GLU A 189 24.25 -10.27 -6.44
C GLU A 189 23.44 -9.00 -6.60
N ASP A 190 22.57 -8.68 -5.63
CA ASP A 190 21.78 -7.45 -5.62
C ASP A 190 22.69 -6.23 -5.46
N SER A 191 23.74 -6.31 -4.65
CA SER A 191 24.73 -5.24 -4.50
C SER A 191 25.46 -4.95 -5.82
N ILE A 192 25.76 -5.99 -6.60
CA ILE A 192 26.35 -5.82 -7.96
C ILE A 192 25.34 -5.15 -8.89
N ARG A 193 24.06 -5.56 -8.87
CA ARG A 193 23.00 -4.94 -9.69
C ARG A 193 22.78 -3.48 -9.30
N ILE A 194 22.75 -3.18 -8.02
CA ILE A 194 22.67 -1.81 -7.51
C ILE A 194 23.86 -0.98 -8.00
N ALA A 195 25.08 -1.51 -7.90
CA ALA A 195 26.28 -0.82 -8.39
C ALA A 195 26.22 -0.58 -9.92
N GLN A 196 25.78 -1.57 -10.70
CA GLN A 196 25.58 -1.44 -12.15
C GLN A 196 24.55 -0.36 -12.46
N TYR A 197 23.43 -0.33 -11.74
CA TYR A 197 22.39 0.68 -11.88
C TYR A 197 22.93 2.09 -11.59
N LEU A 198 23.67 2.27 -10.50
CA LEU A 198 24.29 3.55 -10.14
C LEU A 198 25.35 4.02 -11.15
N ILE A 199 26.15 3.09 -11.71
CA ILE A 199 27.20 3.39 -12.69
C ILE A 199 26.61 3.71 -14.07
N ALA A 200 25.62 2.94 -14.51
CA ALA A 200 24.99 3.13 -15.81
C ALA A 200 24.27 4.48 -15.95
N GLY A 201 23.99 5.10 -14.81
CA GLY A 201 23.23 6.34 -14.74
C GLY A 201 21.80 6.15 -15.26
N VAL A 202 20.92 6.94 -14.71
CA VAL A 202 19.48 6.85 -14.91
C VAL A 202 19.05 7.41 -16.28
N LYS A 203 19.54 6.85 -17.38
CA LYS A 203 19.27 7.41 -18.72
C LYS A 203 17.82 7.22 -19.22
N ASN A 204 17.03 6.34 -18.62
CA ASN A 204 15.66 6.02 -19.09
C ASN A 204 14.58 6.05 -17.99
N LEU A 205 14.87 6.56 -16.78
CA LEU A 205 13.89 6.54 -15.68
C LEU A 205 12.66 7.40 -15.97
N GLU A 206 12.84 8.57 -16.56
CA GLU A 206 11.69 9.48 -16.79
C GLU A 206 10.64 8.80 -17.70
N THR A 207 11.06 8.13 -18.77
CA THR A 207 10.13 7.43 -19.66
C THR A 207 9.47 6.24 -18.94
N THR A 208 10.22 5.49 -18.14
CA THR A 208 9.67 4.35 -17.38
C THR A 208 8.68 4.83 -16.31
N ASP A 209 9.01 5.90 -15.59
CA ASP A 209 8.12 6.49 -14.59
C ASP A 209 6.83 7.03 -15.24
N GLU A 210 6.92 7.71 -16.39
CA GLU A 210 5.75 8.19 -17.14
C GLU A 210 4.84 7.03 -17.58
N MET A 211 5.43 5.94 -18.06
CA MET A 211 4.69 4.74 -18.44
C MET A 211 3.96 4.12 -17.26
N ILE A 212 4.66 3.88 -16.15
CA ILE A 212 4.06 3.32 -14.93
C ILE A 212 3.00 4.25 -14.36
N TYR A 213 3.23 5.56 -14.38
CA TYR A 213 2.24 6.53 -13.93
C TYR A 213 0.96 6.49 -14.78
N ALA A 214 1.10 6.46 -16.12
CA ALA A 214 -0.03 6.35 -17.04
C ALA A 214 -0.80 5.05 -16.81
N TYR A 215 -0.09 3.94 -16.61
CA TYR A 215 -0.66 2.64 -16.32
C TYR A 215 -1.47 2.63 -15.00
N ILE A 216 -0.86 3.03 -13.89
CA ILE A 216 -1.53 3.11 -12.60
C ILE A 216 -2.75 4.05 -12.67
N SER A 217 -2.61 5.21 -13.35
CA SER A 217 -3.72 6.15 -13.52
C SER A 217 -4.88 5.55 -14.33
N THR A 218 -4.58 4.71 -15.32
CA THR A 218 -5.60 3.97 -16.07
C THR A 218 -6.28 2.94 -15.18
N ALA A 219 -5.52 2.15 -14.44
CA ALA A 219 -6.00 1.13 -13.51
C ALA A 219 -6.89 1.72 -12.40
N MET A 220 -6.58 2.91 -11.90
CA MET A 220 -7.37 3.62 -10.88
C MET A 220 -8.81 3.95 -11.32
N ASN A 221 -9.06 4.06 -12.63
CA ASN A 221 -10.38 4.38 -13.16
C ASN A 221 -11.28 3.14 -13.33
N ILE A 222 -10.77 1.95 -13.07
CA ILE A 222 -11.53 0.70 -13.14
C ILE A 222 -12.20 0.47 -11.77
N ASP A 223 -13.49 0.12 -11.79
CA ASP A 223 -14.24 -0.27 -10.59
C ASP A 223 -14.63 -1.76 -10.66
N PRO A 224 -13.78 -2.66 -10.19
CA PRO A 224 -13.98 -4.09 -10.34
C PRO A 224 -15.17 -4.59 -9.51
N VAL A 225 -16.01 -5.40 -10.14
CA VAL A 225 -17.17 -6.02 -9.51
C VAL A 225 -16.80 -7.45 -9.05
N ILE A 226 -17.20 -7.79 -7.82
CA ILE A 226 -17.14 -9.17 -7.31
C ILE A 226 -18.54 -9.75 -7.41
N ARG A 227 -18.72 -10.84 -8.18
CA ARG A 227 -20.01 -11.52 -8.29
C ARG A 227 -20.05 -12.78 -7.44
N PRO A 228 -21.18 -13.12 -6.79
CA PRO A 228 -21.28 -14.30 -5.94
C PRO A 228 -20.87 -15.61 -6.63
N ARG A 229 -21.13 -15.74 -7.93
CA ARG A 229 -20.75 -16.92 -8.73
C ARG A 229 -19.21 -17.12 -8.84
N ASP A 230 -18.46 -16.03 -8.70
CA ASP A 230 -17.00 -16.07 -8.86
C ASP A 230 -16.31 -16.52 -7.55
N ILE A 231 -17.11 -16.69 -6.50
CA ILE A 231 -16.70 -17.16 -5.16
C ILE A 231 -16.94 -18.67 -5.00
N ASP A 232 -17.57 -19.32 -5.97
CA ASP A 232 -17.82 -20.77 -5.92
C ASP A 232 -16.49 -21.55 -5.83
N GLY A 233 -16.31 -22.31 -4.74
CA GLY A 233 -15.08 -23.02 -4.42
C GLY A 233 -14.10 -22.24 -3.53
N LEU A 234 -14.34 -20.97 -3.27
CA LEU A 234 -13.52 -20.16 -2.36
C LEU A 234 -13.63 -20.67 -0.91
N ASP A 235 -14.80 -21.20 -0.54
CA ASP A 235 -15.04 -21.77 0.79
C ASP A 235 -13.99 -22.81 1.17
N ALA A 236 -13.60 -23.67 0.22
CA ALA A 236 -12.60 -24.71 0.47
C ALA A 236 -11.19 -24.12 0.69
N LYS A 237 -10.89 -22.96 0.12
CA LYS A 237 -9.58 -22.28 0.21
C LYS A 237 -9.52 -21.29 1.38
N VAL A 238 -10.61 -20.59 1.65
CA VAL A 238 -10.71 -19.63 2.75
C VAL A 238 -10.97 -20.33 4.08
N LYS A 239 -11.70 -21.45 4.09
CA LYS A 239 -12.09 -22.19 5.30
C LYS A 239 -10.91 -22.57 6.21
N PRO A 240 -9.78 -23.15 5.72
CA PRO A 240 -8.66 -23.47 6.59
C PRO A 240 -8.08 -22.25 7.31
N PHE A 241 -8.11 -21.08 6.66
CA PHE A 241 -7.65 -19.83 7.26
C PHE A 241 -8.70 -19.25 8.20
N ALA A 242 -9.99 -19.31 7.86
CA ALA A 242 -11.06 -18.89 8.74
C ALA A 242 -11.10 -19.75 10.01
N ASP A 243 -11.00 -21.07 9.89
CA ASP A 243 -10.96 -22.03 11.00
C ASP A 243 -9.73 -21.78 11.90
N HIS A 244 -8.58 -21.48 11.29
CA HIS A 244 -7.36 -21.12 12.02
C HIS A 244 -7.54 -19.81 12.79
N PHE A 245 -8.12 -18.79 12.19
CA PHE A 245 -8.38 -17.50 12.83
C PHE A 245 -9.49 -17.57 13.89
N GLU A 246 -10.51 -18.38 13.71
CA GLU A 246 -11.54 -18.62 14.73
C GLU A 246 -10.96 -19.31 15.98
N SER A 247 -10.00 -20.21 15.81
CA SER A 247 -9.35 -20.91 16.93
C SER A 247 -8.45 -19.98 17.76
N ILE A 248 -7.99 -18.86 17.19
CA ILE A 248 -6.98 -17.99 17.80
C ILE A 248 -7.55 -16.66 18.30
N ASN A 249 -8.56 -16.07 17.65
CA ASN A 249 -9.12 -14.77 18.08
C ASN A 249 -10.48 -14.44 17.45
N GLU A 250 -11.47 -14.26 18.27
CA GLU A 250 -12.76 -13.69 17.89
C GLU A 250 -12.60 -12.32 17.23
N GLY A 251 -13.03 -12.16 15.98
CA GLY A 251 -13.11 -10.90 15.24
C GLY A 251 -11.94 -10.55 14.31
N LYS A 252 -10.83 -11.31 14.27
CA LYS A 252 -9.74 -11.07 13.31
C LYS A 252 -10.05 -11.62 11.91
N SER A 253 -10.84 -12.67 11.79
CA SER A 253 -11.23 -13.27 10.51
C SER A 253 -11.87 -12.27 9.54
N GLY A 254 -12.74 -11.40 10.03
CA GLY A 254 -13.41 -10.40 9.18
C GLY A 254 -12.46 -9.36 8.59
N ARG A 255 -11.41 -8.96 9.29
CA ARG A 255 -10.40 -8.02 8.75
C ARG A 255 -9.52 -8.69 7.69
N TRP A 256 -9.14 -9.92 7.94
CA TRP A 256 -8.32 -10.70 7.02
C TRP A 256 -9.03 -10.91 5.69
N ILE A 257 -10.29 -11.35 5.71
CA ILE A 257 -11.13 -11.51 4.52
C ILE A 257 -11.28 -10.17 3.77
N LYS A 258 -11.55 -9.08 4.50
CA LYS A 258 -11.65 -7.75 3.90
C LYS A 258 -10.33 -7.31 3.23
N SER A 259 -9.18 -7.64 3.81
CA SER A 259 -7.88 -7.36 3.19
C SER A 259 -7.70 -8.14 1.89
N ILE A 260 -8.05 -9.43 1.85
CA ILE A 260 -8.01 -10.24 0.62
C ILE A 260 -8.88 -9.61 -0.48
N LEU A 261 -10.12 -9.25 -0.17
CA LEU A 261 -11.02 -8.66 -1.16
C LEU A 261 -10.47 -7.33 -1.72
N ARG A 262 -9.83 -6.49 -0.88
CA ARG A 262 -9.17 -5.27 -1.33
C ARG A 262 -7.99 -5.56 -2.26
N ILE A 263 -7.16 -6.52 -1.89
CA ILE A 263 -6.00 -6.93 -2.70
C ILE A 263 -6.47 -7.52 -4.03
N ALA A 264 -7.50 -8.39 -4.02
CA ALA A 264 -8.06 -8.97 -5.23
C ALA A 264 -8.61 -7.89 -6.18
N LYS A 265 -9.38 -6.92 -5.68
CA LYS A 265 -9.83 -5.76 -6.46
C LYS A 265 -8.65 -4.96 -7.03
N ALA A 266 -7.60 -4.75 -6.24
CA ALA A 266 -6.41 -4.03 -6.69
C ALA A 266 -5.67 -4.78 -7.82
N LEU A 267 -5.51 -6.09 -7.69
CA LEU A 267 -4.93 -6.94 -8.73
C LEU A 267 -5.77 -6.91 -10.00
N THR A 268 -7.09 -6.95 -9.88
CA THR A 268 -8.02 -6.84 -11.01
C THR A 268 -7.86 -5.50 -11.73
N ARG A 269 -7.75 -4.39 -10.98
CA ARG A 269 -7.45 -3.06 -11.54
C ARG A 269 -6.12 -3.04 -12.28
N LEU A 270 -5.07 -3.60 -11.66
CA LEU A 270 -3.75 -3.69 -12.27
C LEU A 270 -3.75 -4.56 -13.53
N LYS A 271 -4.54 -5.59 -13.60
CA LYS A 271 -4.74 -6.40 -14.82
C LYS A 271 -5.70 -5.75 -15.82
N LEU A 272 -6.13 -4.51 -15.59
CA LEU A 272 -7.06 -3.73 -16.42
C LEU A 272 -8.39 -4.46 -16.70
N LYS A 273 -8.84 -5.28 -15.73
CA LYS A 273 -10.11 -6.02 -15.80
C LYS A 273 -11.17 -5.34 -14.95
N ASP A 274 -12.44 -5.56 -15.28
CA ASP A 274 -13.60 -5.01 -14.57
C ASP A 274 -14.34 -6.02 -13.70
N GLU A 275 -13.89 -7.29 -13.69
CA GLU A 275 -14.49 -8.37 -12.91
C GLU A 275 -13.42 -9.15 -12.16
N VAL A 276 -13.60 -9.28 -10.83
CA VAL A 276 -12.70 -10.08 -9.97
C VAL A 276 -13.04 -11.56 -10.19
N THR A 277 -12.03 -12.35 -10.52
CA THR A 277 -12.17 -13.80 -10.71
C THR A 277 -11.53 -14.59 -9.57
N ALA A 278 -11.70 -15.91 -9.58
CA ALA A 278 -11.05 -16.80 -8.61
C ALA A 278 -9.52 -16.66 -8.64
N VAL A 279 -8.94 -16.33 -9.78
CA VAL A 279 -7.48 -16.15 -9.94
C VAL A 279 -6.98 -14.99 -9.08
N GLU A 280 -7.58 -13.81 -9.19
CA GLU A 280 -7.17 -12.64 -8.40
C GLU A 280 -7.40 -12.85 -6.90
N ILE A 281 -8.41 -13.64 -6.53
CA ILE A 281 -8.66 -13.98 -5.12
C ILE A 281 -7.57 -14.94 -4.61
N GLU A 282 -7.16 -15.94 -5.39
CA GLU A 282 -6.08 -16.86 -5.04
C GLU A 282 -4.76 -16.13 -4.88
N GLU A 283 -4.40 -15.28 -5.83
CA GLU A 283 -3.22 -14.42 -5.75
C GLU A 283 -3.25 -13.51 -4.51
N ALA A 284 -4.41 -12.93 -4.20
CA ALA A 284 -4.57 -12.08 -3.01
C ALA A 284 -4.41 -12.88 -1.70
N ILE A 285 -4.88 -14.14 -1.65
CA ILE A 285 -4.68 -15.05 -0.52
C ILE A 285 -3.18 -15.35 -0.36
N GLU A 286 -2.48 -15.64 -1.46
CA GLU A 286 -1.04 -15.92 -1.43
C GLU A 286 -0.25 -14.70 -0.93
N MET A 287 -0.51 -13.51 -1.48
CA MET A 287 0.12 -12.26 -1.04
C MET A 287 -0.14 -12.00 0.45
N LYS A 288 -1.38 -12.13 0.89
CA LYS A 288 -1.76 -11.90 2.29
C LYS A 288 -1.11 -12.91 3.22
N THR A 289 -1.10 -14.18 2.85
CA THR A 289 -0.49 -15.27 3.63
C THR A 289 1.03 -15.08 3.74
N ALA A 290 1.69 -14.71 2.64
CA ALA A 290 3.12 -14.41 2.66
C ALA A 290 3.44 -13.21 3.58
N SER A 291 2.62 -12.16 3.49
CA SER A 291 2.71 -10.98 4.35
C SER A 291 2.55 -11.32 5.84
N ASP A 292 1.55 -12.14 6.19
CA ASP A 292 1.28 -12.49 7.60
C ASP A 292 2.42 -13.31 8.22
N LYS A 293 3.05 -14.18 7.44
CA LYS A 293 4.27 -14.89 7.87
C LYS A 293 5.42 -13.94 8.17
N GLN A 294 5.50 -12.81 7.47
CA GLN A 294 6.56 -11.82 7.70
C GLN A 294 6.34 -10.99 8.98
N LEU A 295 5.14 -10.93 9.51
CA LEU A 295 4.89 -10.21 10.76
C LEU A 295 5.59 -10.85 11.96
N GLU A 296 5.95 -12.17 11.92
CA GLU A 296 6.47 -12.91 13.07
C GLU A 296 5.65 -12.68 14.36
N ILE A 297 4.42 -12.25 14.22
CA ILE A 297 3.50 -12.24 15.33
C ILE A 297 3.08 -13.69 15.46
N PRO A 298 3.47 -14.40 16.54
CA PRO A 298 2.80 -15.64 16.82
C PRO A 298 1.32 -15.30 16.79
N PHE A 299 0.57 -16.07 16.06
CA PHE A 299 -0.87 -16.03 16.14
C PHE A 299 -1.25 -16.57 17.51
N ASP A 300 -0.96 -15.78 18.58
CA ASP A 300 -1.37 -16.04 19.96
C ASP A 300 -2.79 -15.55 20.19
#